data_7bfbe0abe685525e1638b4653d4ef562
#
_entry.id   7bfbe0abe685525e1638b4653d4ef562
#
_cell.length_a   1.000
_cell.length_b   1.000
_cell.length_c   1.000
_cell.angle_alpha   90.00
_cell.angle_beta   90.00
_cell.angle_gamma   90.00
#
_symmetry.space_group_name_H-M   'P 1'
#
loop_
_entity.id
_entity.type
_entity.pdbx_description
1 polymer ?
#
loop_
_entity_poly.entity_id
_entity_poly.type
_entity_poly.pdbx_seq_one_letter_code
_entity_poly.pdbx_strand_id
1 'polypeptide(L)'
;MKMVKTINEQLSEFIVGLRYEDIPKDVIAHLKDVMLDNFGCGLFGSTTPWMAIYRKVLMERTDRKEASIWGTDLKTSVTGAMMINGASINSFELDDTHTDGIIHVGTGVLGCVTAFAEMLESVSGREFLTAATLAYEVSCRVAAPVGMEIAHQGFNNTGSCCPFGSTAAVSKFLGLDAEQTKHAMGIAGNWAGGLQAVQFTSMAKRIVPSRSSEGAIVGALLAKEGFTGIEDVFENEFGGFYHCFSNHIYDKERVCGDLGNRWELMGIGLKYYSTCRSKHTTIGGLRRFMKENPDITPEDIEKITVHTTSITQKYALQNQEIKSVTAAQLSHPYVCAVTILEGNAFIEQFTEEKLRDPKILDFMKKVEVVADEEIENLPRPLRYTVKIDILTKDGRTFHIREEYPKGHPKNPFTRKELLWKFKQLAGKAISDESRLDRIIEAEQNLEDVERITDFTKLLTKQGA
;
A
#
# COMPACT_ATOMS: atom_id res chain seq x y z
N MET A 1 1.38 14.60 40.51
CA MET A 1 0.66 14.03 39.32
C MET A 1 1.69 13.36 38.46
N LYS A 2 1.54 12.06 38.08
CA LYS A 2 2.36 11.50 37.00
C LYS A 2 2.00 12.26 35.73
N MET A 3 2.95 12.89 35.07
CA MET A 3 2.70 13.50 33.77
C MET A 3 2.20 12.40 32.82
N VAL A 4 1.15 12.67 32.08
CA VAL A 4 0.62 11.74 31.07
C VAL A 4 1.62 11.72 29.92
N LYS A 5 2.14 10.55 29.59
CA LYS A 5 3.08 10.37 28.47
C LYS A 5 2.47 10.86 27.16
N THR A 6 3.29 11.49 26.35
CA THR A 6 2.93 11.86 24.97
C THR A 6 2.74 10.62 24.11
N ILE A 7 2.12 10.78 22.94
CA ILE A 7 2.02 9.69 21.93
C ILE A 7 3.42 9.26 21.51
N ASN A 8 4.29 10.25 21.27
CA ASN A 8 5.66 10.00 20.82
C ASN A 8 6.48 9.21 21.86
N GLU A 9 6.38 9.55 23.15
CA GLU A 9 7.02 8.78 24.24
C GLU A 9 6.55 7.33 24.28
N GLN A 10 5.21 7.10 24.20
CA GLN A 10 4.64 5.76 24.27
C GLN A 10 5.05 4.89 23.05
N LEU A 11 5.02 5.45 21.84
CA LEU A 11 5.46 4.75 20.65
C LEU A 11 6.97 4.47 20.69
N SER A 12 7.80 5.42 21.14
CA SER A 12 9.24 5.25 21.24
C SER A 12 9.63 4.15 22.21
N GLU A 13 8.99 4.08 23.37
CA GLU A 13 9.18 2.98 24.34
C GLU A 13 8.77 1.62 23.76
N PHE A 14 7.64 1.57 23.05
CA PHE A 14 7.18 0.36 22.36
C PHE A 14 8.16 -0.10 21.29
N ILE A 15 8.66 0.82 20.44
CA ILE A 15 9.61 0.52 19.37
C ILE A 15 10.90 -0.09 19.94
N VAL A 16 11.44 0.53 20.97
CA VAL A 16 12.67 0.05 21.61
C VAL A 16 12.47 -1.29 22.30
N GLY A 17 11.35 -1.43 23.03
CA GLY A 17 11.05 -2.61 23.83
C GLY A 17 10.69 -3.85 23.04
N LEU A 18 10.11 -3.74 21.85
CA LEU A 18 9.62 -4.89 21.09
C LEU A 18 10.75 -5.84 20.67
N ARG A 19 10.60 -7.13 20.96
CA ARG A 19 11.50 -8.21 20.52
C ARG A 19 10.73 -9.14 19.58
N TYR A 20 11.43 -9.91 18.76
CA TYR A 20 10.82 -10.89 17.85
C TYR A 20 9.89 -11.87 18.59
N GLU A 21 10.32 -12.35 19.75
CA GLU A 21 9.59 -13.32 20.59
C GLU A 21 8.28 -12.76 21.17
N ASP A 22 8.14 -11.44 21.23
CA ASP A 22 6.94 -10.77 21.75
C ASP A 22 5.85 -10.61 20.67
N ILE A 23 6.18 -10.88 19.38
CA ILE A 23 5.25 -10.75 18.25
C ILE A 23 4.46 -12.04 18.08
N PRO A 24 3.12 -12.02 18.09
CA PRO A 24 2.31 -13.20 17.84
C PRO A 24 2.60 -13.85 16.48
N LYS A 25 2.54 -15.18 16.42
CA LYS A 25 2.86 -15.94 15.20
C LYS A 25 1.93 -15.63 14.03
N ASP A 26 0.67 -15.36 14.29
CA ASP A 26 -0.32 -14.97 13.28
C ASP A 26 -0.03 -13.57 12.73
N VAL A 27 0.48 -12.65 13.54
CA VAL A 27 0.96 -11.33 13.11
C VAL A 27 2.16 -11.47 12.16
N ILE A 28 3.15 -12.31 12.52
CA ILE A 28 4.30 -12.58 11.64
C ILE A 28 3.84 -13.26 10.34
N ALA A 29 2.93 -14.23 10.41
CA ALA A 29 2.43 -14.90 9.20
C ALA A 29 1.69 -13.93 8.27
N HIS A 30 0.84 -13.05 8.83
CA HIS A 30 0.15 -12.03 8.05
C HIS A 30 1.13 -11.02 7.44
N LEU A 31 2.13 -10.56 8.21
CA LEU A 31 3.17 -9.66 7.71
C LEU A 31 3.94 -10.27 6.54
N LYS A 32 4.32 -11.54 6.63
CA LYS A 32 4.99 -12.29 5.55
C LYS A 32 4.14 -12.33 4.28
N ASP A 33 2.85 -12.65 4.39
CA ASP A 33 1.93 -12.63 3.24
C ASP A 33 1.83 -11.24 2.61
N VAL A 34 1.78 -10.17 3.43
CA VAL A 34 1.77 -8.78 2.97
C VAL A 34 3.09 -8.41 2.27
N MET A 35 4.23 -8.81 2.84
CA MET A 35 5.54 -8.54 2.24
C MET A 35 5.74 -9.29 0.92
N LEU A 36 5.36 -10.57 0.84
CA LEU A 36 5.43 -11.35 -0.40
C LEU A 36 4.63 -10.69 -1.52
N ASP A 37 3.42 -10.24 -1.20
CA ASP A 37 2.57 -9.49 -2.14
C ASP A 37 3.25 -8.22 -2.63
N ASN A 38 3.82 -7.44 -1.73
CA ASN A 38 4.52 -6.19 -2.04
C ASN A 38 5.83 -6.42 -2.81
N PHE A 39 6.58 -7.48 -2.54
CA PHE A 39 7.74 -7.86 -3.35
C PHE A 39 7.33 -8.19 -4.79
N GLY A 40 6.22 -8.93 -4.96
CA GLY A 40 5.64 -9.18 -6.28
C GLY A 40 5.27 -7.90 -7.01
N CYS A 41 4.57 -6.99 -6.33
CA CYS A 41 4.20 -5.68 -6.87
C CYS A 41 5.43 -4.84 -7.23
N GLY A 42 6.46 -4.82 -6.38
CA GLY A 42 7.70 -4.08 -6.60
C GLY A 42 8.51 -4.61 -7.79
N LEU A 43 8.63 -5.94 -7.91
CA LEU A 43 9.29 -6.58 -9.05
C LEU A 43 8.58 -6.24 -10.36
N PHE A 44 7.25 -6.39 -10.42
CA PHE A 44 6.48 -5.97 -11.58
C PHE A 44 6.63 -4.47 -11.86
N GLY A 45 6.48 -3.65 -10.82
CA GLY A 45 6.58 -2.19 -10.94
C GLY A 45 7.91 -1.72 -11.50
N SER A 46 9.02 -2.40 -11.17
CA SER A 46 10.36 -2.09 -11.69
C SER A 46 10.46 -2.15 -13.22
N THR A 47 9.56 -2.87 -13.88
CA THR A 47 9.51 -3.03 -15.35
C THR A 47 8.72 -1.93 -16.06
N THR A 48 8.00 -1.08 -15.31
CA THR A 48 7.13 -0.04 -15.88
C THR A 48 7.92 1.14 -16.45
N PRO A 49 7.41 1.80 -17.52
CA PRO A 49 8.13 2.90 -18.16
C PRO A 49 8.42 4.09 -17.24
N TRP A 50 7.46 4.44 -16.37
CA TRP A 50 7.64 5.56 -15.43
C TRP A 50 8.66 5.26 -14.34
N MET A 51 8.82 4.00 -13.93
CA MET A 51 9.89 3.62 -13.00
C MET A 51 11.27 3.61 -13.67
N ALA A 52 11.35 3.35 -14.97
CA ALA A 52 12.59 3.53 -15.73
C ALA A 52 13.05 5.00 -15.70
N ILE A 53 12.14 5.95 -15.86
CA ILE A 53 12.42 7.41 -15.76
C ILE A 53 12.91 7.75 -14.35
N TYR A 54 12.16 7.32 -13.31
CA TYR A 54 12.48 7.64 -11.91
C TYR A 54 13.84 7.08 -11.49
N ARG A 55 14.09 5.81 -11.82
CA ARG A 55 15.37 5.14 -11.58
C ARG A 55 16.54 5.88 -12.24
N LYS A 56 16.41 6.26 -13.52
CA LYS A 56 17.45 7.02 -14.24
C LYS A 56 17.84 8.28 -13.48
N VAL A 57 16.84 9.10 -13.13
CA VAL A 57 17.09 10.38 -12.43
C VAL A 57 17.73 10.19 -11.07
N LEU A 58 17.31 9.20 -10.28
CA LEU A 58 17.89 8.99 -8.95
C LEU A 58 19.30 8.42 -8.99
N MET A 59 19.59 7.55 -9.96
CA MET A 59 20.94 6.98 -10.12
C MET A 59 21.98 8.00 -10.56
N GLU A 60 21.59 9.03 -11.32
CA GLU A 60 22.48 10.11 -11.72
C GLU A 60 22.90 11.04 -10.55
N ARG A 61 22.28 10.89 -9.37
CA ARG A 61 22.52 11.76 -8.19
C ARG A 61 23.55 11.21 -7.20
N THR A 62 24.01 9.98 -7.38
CA THR A 62 24.93 9.34 -6.44
C THR A 62 25.72 8.22 -7.09
N ASP A 63 26.99 8.05 -6.68
CA ASP A 63 27.86 6.93 -7.06
C ASP A 63 27.86 5.81 -6.00
N ARG A 64 27.13 5.98 -4.88
CA ARG A 64 27.05 4.99 -3.81
C ARG A 64 26.33 3.72 -4.27
N LYS A 65 26.76 2.56 -3.77
CA LYS A 65 26.21 1.23 -4.08
C LYS A 65 25.88 0.47 -2.78
N GLU A 66 25.01 1.05 -1.97
CA GLU A 66 24.69 0.58 -0.63
C GLU A 66 23.54 -0.45 -0.60
N ALA A 67 22.55 -0.29 -1.50
CA ALA A 67 21.40 -1.18 -1.53
C ALA A 67 20.95 -1.47 -2.97
N SER A 68 20.26 -2.61 -3.15
CA SER A 68 19.85 -3.16 -4.44
C SER A 68 18.55 -2.53 -4.95
N ILE A 69 18.45 -2.36 -6.26
CA ILE A 69 17.20 -2.03 -6.95
C ILE A 69 16.57 -3.32 -7.46
N TRP A 70 15.38 -3.66 -6.96
CA TRP A 70 14.68 -4.91 -7.28
C TRP A 70 14.39 -5.05 -8.77
N GLY A 71 14.44 -6.28 -9.28
CA GLY A 71 14.24 -6.57 -10.70
C GLY A 71 15.35 -6.07 -11.63
N THR A 72 16.48 -5.60 -11.07
CA THR A 72 17.65 -5.13 -11.83
C THR A 72 18.94 -5.74 -11.27
N ASP A 73 20.07 -5.47 -11.94
CA ASP A 73 21.43 -5.76 -11.47
C ASP A 73 22.11 -4.55 -10.83
N LEU A 74 21.34 -3.49 -10.55
CA LEU A 74 21.85 -2.20 -10.14
C LEU A 74 21.77 -2.03 -8.61
N LYS A 75 22.75 -1.29 -8.08
CA LYS A 75 22.77 -0.76 -6.71
C LYS A 75 22.90 0.75 -6.73
N THR A 76 22.37 1.41 -5.68
CA THR A 76 22.47 2.86 -5.48
C THR A 76 22.59 3.18 -3.99
N SER A 77 22.53 4.46 -3.60
CA SER A 77 22.46 4.82 -2.19
C SER A 77 21.24 4.22 -1.49
N VAL A 78 21.32 4.05 -0.18
CA VAL A 78 20.20 3.52 0.63
C VAL A 78 18.90 4.31 0.40
N THR A 79 18.98 5.65 0.36
CA THR A 79 17.82 6.52 0.07
C THR A 79 17.32 6.36 -1.37
N GLY A 80 18.22 6.21 -2.33
CA GLY A 80 17.87 5.95 -3.73
C GLY A 80 17.14 4.62 -3.92
N ALA A 81 17.68 3.54 -3.34
CA ALA A 81 17.08 2.20 -3.38
C ALA A 81 15.71 2.19 -2.68
N MET A 82 15.61 2.76 -1.49
CA MET A 82 14.36 2.94 -0.75
C MET A 82 13.28 3.61 -1.62
N MET A 83 13.60 4.75 -2.22
CA MET A 83 12.66 5.51 -3.04
C MET A 83 12.25 4.73 -4.30
N ILE A 84 13.19 4.10 -5.00
CA ILE A 84 12.89 3.35 -6.23
C ILE A 84 12.07 2.10 -5.92
N ASN A 85 12.47 1.30 -4.93
CA ASN A 85 11.78 0.06 -4.58
C ASN A 85 10.38 0.34 -4.03
N GLY A 86 10.23 1.31 -3.12
CA GLY A 86 8.94 1.71 -2.59
C GLY A 86 8.00 2.25 -3.68
N ALA A 87 8.48 3.11 -4.59
CA ALA A 87 7.67 3.58 -5.70
C ALA A 87 7.30 2.45 -6.68
N SER A 88 8.16 1.45 -6.85
CA SER A 88 7.87 0.26 -7.67
C SER A 88 6.71 -0.55 -7.10
N ILE A 89 6.58 -0.67 -5.77
CA ILE A 89 5.46 -1.35 -5.12
C ILE A 89 4.12 -0.72 -5.53
N ASN A 90 3.98 0.60 -5.47
CA ASN A 90 2.74 1.33 -5.82
C ASN A 90 2.57 1.56 -7.33
N SER A 91 3.47 1.03 -8.14
CA SER A 91 3.57 1.40 -9.56
C SER A 91 2.33 1.05 -10.38
N PHE A 92 1.52 0.07 -9.97
CA PHE A 92 0.39 -0.44 -10.76
C PHE A 92 -0.90 -0.69 -10.00
N GLU A 93 -1.12 -0.01 -8.85
CA GLU A 93 -2.37 -0.11 -8.06
C GLU A 93 -2.70 -1.53 -7.55
N LEU A 94 -1.69 -2.36 -7.25
CA LEU A 94 -1.84 -3.75 -6.81
C LEU A 94 -1.34 -4.01 -5.39
N ASP A 95 -0.71 -3.03 -4.78
CA ASP A 95 -0.13 -3.06 -3.45
C ASP A 95 -1.17 -3.14 -2.33
N ASP A 96 -0.70 -3.42 -1.13
CA ASP A 96 -1.51 -3.53 0.09
C ASP A 96 -2.30 -2.25 0.43
N THR A 97 -3.31 -2.41 1.29
CA THR A 97 -4.06 -1.27 1.83
C THR A 97 -4.50 -1.52 3.26
N HIS A 98 -4.31 -0.54 4.13
CA HIS A 98 -5.00 -0.48 5.42
C HIS A 98 -6.28 0.34 5.26
N THR A 99 -7.45 -0.29 5.48
CA THR A 99 -8.75 0.31 5.12
C THR A 99 -9.05 1.57 5.92
N ASP A 100 -8.89 1.53 7.24
CA ASP A 100 -9.24 2.66 8.12
C ASP A 100 -8.29 3.84 7.98
N GLY A 101 -6.99 3.56 7.82
CA GLY A 101 -5.97 4.59 7.61
C GLY A 101 -5.95 5.14 6.18
N ILE A 102 -6.57 4.45 5.22
CA ILE A 102 -6.51 4.78 3.78
C ILE A 102 -5.05 4.91 3.30
N ILE A 103 -4.18 4.03 3.78
CA ILE A 103 -2.77 4.00 3.43
C ILE A 103 -2.38 2.73 2.68
N HIS A 104 -1.37 2.87 1.84
CA HIS A 104 -0.65 1.81 1.16
C HIS A 104 0.66 1.58 1.90
N VAL A 105 0.68 0.67 2.87
CA VAL A 105 1.76 0.64 3.87
C VAL A 105 3.09 0.22 3.23
N GLY A 106 3.08 -0.88 2.46
CA GLY A 106 4.28 -1.45 1.87
C GLY A 106 5.07 -0.47 1.02
N THR A 107 4.38 0.35 0.20
CA THR A 107 5.06 1.36 -0.63
C THR A 107 5.77 2.44 0.19
N GLY A 108 5.24 2.74 1.39
CA GLY A 108 5.85 3.72 2.29
C GLY A 108 7.01 3.15 3.11
N VAL A 109 6.97 1.86 3.48
CA VAL A 109 7.90 1.33 4.48
C VAL A 109 8.81 0.21 3.98
N LEU A 110 8.32 -0.75 3.16
CA LEU A 110 9.09 -1.95 2.84
C LEU A 110 10.37 -1.67 2.05
N GLY A 111 10.31 -0.69 1.13
CA GLY A 111 11.50 -0.23 0.43
C GLY A 111 12.57 0.35 1.38
N CYS A 112 12.15 1.08 2.41
CA CYS A 112 13.03 1.64 3.43
C CYS A 112 13.65 0.54 4.30
N VAL A 113 12.81 -0.34 4.86
CA VAL A 113 13.23 -1.45 5.74
C VAL A 113 14.24 -2.34 5.01
N THR A 114 13.95 -2.70 3.76
CA THR A 114 14.83 -3.58 2.97
C THR A 114 16.16 -2.91 2.60
N ALA A 115 16.11 -1.67 2.09
CA ALA A 115 17.32 -0.97 1.69
C ALA A 115 18.25 -0.67 2.86
N PHE A 116 17.68 -0.31 4.02
CA PHE A 116 18.46 -0.02 5.21
C PHE A 116 19.09 -1.29 5.81
N ALA A 117 18.36 -2.39 5.83
CA ALA A 117 18.89 -3.68 6.26
C ALA A 117 20.01 -4.20 5.35
N GLU A 118 19.90 -4.00 4.03
CA GLU A 118 21.00 -4.31 3.09
C GLU A 118 22.26 -3.49 3.38
N MET A 119 22.10 -2.18 3.63
CA MET A 119 23.24 -1.29 3.94
C MET A 119 23.99 -1.71 5.20
N LEU A 120 23.29 -2.27 6.19
CA LEU A 120 23.90 -2.75 7.43
C LEU A 120 24.60 -4.11 7.28
N GLU A 121 24.29 -4.90 6.25
CA GLU A 121 24.83 -6.20 5.87
C GLU A 121 24.69 -7.34 6.90
N SER A 122 24.61 -7.05 8.20
CA SER A 122 24.60 -8.01 9.31
C SER A 122 23.21 -8.31 9.88
N VAL A 123 22.13 -7.76 9.31
CA VAL A 123 20.76 -7.91 9.81
C VAL A 123 20.28 -9.34 9.58
N SER A 124 19.88 -10.03 10.66
CA SER A 124 19.22 -11.34 10.60
C SER A 124 17.75 -11.22 10.17
N GLY A 125 17.17 -12.35 9.73
CA GLY A 125 15.76 -12.38 9.37
C GLY A 125 14.82 -12.03 10.53
N ARG A 126 15.14 -12.39 11.78
CA ARG A 126 14.36 -12.00 12.97
C ARG A 126 14.41 -10.51 13.25
N GLU A 127 15.58 -9.89 13.14
CA GLU A 127 15.73 -8.45 13.27
C GLU A 127 14.99 -7.72 12.16
N PHE A 128 15.06 -8.23 10.92
CA PHE A 128 14.32 -7.71 9.79
C PHE A 128 12.80 -7.79 10.02
N LEU A 129 12.28 -8.94 10.43
CA LEU A 129 10.86 -9.14 10.72
C LEU A 129 10.37 -8.24 11.86
N THR A 130 11.20 -8.04 12.91
CA THR A 130 10.87 -7.13 14.01
C THR A 130 10.76 -5.69 13.54
N ALA A 131 11.75 -5.23 12.76
CA ALA A 131 11.75 -3.87 12.21
C ALA A 131 10.60 -3.67 11.19
N ALA A 132 10.34 -4.67 10.34
CA ALA A 132 9.21 -4.62 9.41
C ALA A 132 7.86 -4.57 10.15
N THR A 133 7.69 -5.40 11.21
CA THR A 133 6.48 -5.34 12.07
C THR A 133 6.27 -3.93 12.63
N LEU A 134 7.32 -3.33 13.19
CA LEU A 134 7.26 -1.96 13.72
C LEU A 134 6.90 -0.94 12.64
N ALA A 135 7.49 -1.07 11.45
CA ALA A 135 7.22 -0.14 10.36
C ALA A 135 5.74 -0.18 9.93
N TYR A 136 5.19 -1.37 9.76
CA TYR A 136 3.80 -1.56 9.37
C TYR A 136 2.85 -1.15 10.50
N GLU A 137 3.11 -1.61 11.73
CA GLU A 137 2.26 -1.34 12.90
C GLU A 137 2.17 0.14 13.22
N VAL A 138 3.31 0.84 13.34
CA VAL A 138 3.33 2.27 13.67
C VAL A 138 2.67 3.09 12.57
N SER A 139 2.89 2.77 11.29
CA SER A 139 2.19 3.44 10.18
C SER A 139 0.67 3.26 10.28
N CYS A 140 0.20 2.05 10.55
CA CYS A 140 -1.22 1.74 10.70
C CYS A 140 -1.83 2.46 11.90
N ARG A 141 -1.15 2.47 13.06
CA ARG A 141 -1.62 3.14 14.29
C ARG A 141 -1.73 4.64 14.12
N VAL A 142 -0.75 5.27 13.48
CA VAL A 142 -0.79 6.72 13.21
C VAL A 142 -1.94 7.07 12.24
N ALA A 143 -2.20 6.23 11.25
CA ALA A 143 -3.18 6.49 10.20
C ALA A 143 -4.63 6.10 10.59
N ALA A 144 -4.81 5.01 11.32
CA ALA A 144 -6.12 4.40 11.56
C ALA A 144 -7.19 5.36 12.14
N PRO A 145 -6.87 6.24 13.11
CA PRO A 145 -7.85 7.16 13.67
C PRO A 145 -8.24 8.30 12.70
N VAL A 146 -7.41 8.63 11.70
CA VAL A 146 -7.50 9.91 10.95
C VAL A 146 -7.48 9.76 9.42
N GLY A 147 -7.67 8.54 8.88
CA GLY A 147 -7.53 8.32 7.45
C GLY A 147 -8.45 9.19 6.56
N MET A 148 -9.69 9.45 6.98
CA MET A 148 -10.60 10.32 6.24
C MET A 148 -10.26 11.80 6.41
N GLU A 149 -9.88 12.19 7.60
CA GLU A 149 -9.55 13.56 7.97
C GLU A 149 -8.36 14.07 7.16
N ILE A 150 -7.28 13.28 7.06
CA ILE A 150 -6.10 13.58 6.23
C ILE A 150 -6.50 13.77 4.76
N ALA A 151 -7.31 12.84 4.22
CA ALA A 151 -7.76 12.91 2.83
C ALA A 151 -8.62 14.14 2.56
N HIS A 152 -9.50 14.54 3.50
CA HIS A 152 -10.33 15.74 3.40
C HIS A 152 -9.50 17.02 3.45
N GLN A 153 -8.40 17.04 4.22
CA GLN A 153 -7.44 18.16 4.23
C GLN A 153 -6.63 18.26 2.92
N GLY A 154 -6.77 17.28 2.01
CA GLY A 154 -6.07 17.28 0.72
C GLY A 154 -4.65 16.74 0.76
N PHE A 155 -4.30 15.99 1.80
CA PHE A 155 -3.01 15.33 1.92
C PHE A 155 -3.06 13.84 1.51
N ASN A 156 -1.93 13.34 1.02
CA ASN A 156 -1.74 11.92 0.74
C ASN A 156 -1.49 11.16 2.05
N ASN A 157 -2.42 10.31 2.45
CA ASN A 157 -2.37 9.59 3.72
C ASN A 157 -1.09 8.77 3.88
N THR A 158 -0.69 8.03 2.85
CA THR A 158 0.51 7.19 2.91
C THR A 158 1.76 8.02 3.11
N GLY A 159 1.92 9.09 2.33
CA GLY A 159 3.04 10.01 2.46
C GLY A 159 3.06 10.78 3.78
N SER A 160 1.90 10.95 4.44
CA SER A 160 1.82 11.61 5.75
C SER A 160 2.16 10.65 6.90
N CYS A 161 1.70 9.40 6.87
CA CYS A 161 1.79 8.48 8.03
C CYS A 161 3.00 7.54 8.00
N CYS A 162 3.41 7.06 6.82
CA CYS A 162 4.49 6.06 6.71
C CYS A 162 5.89 6.55 7.11
N PRO A 163 6.24 7.84 7.07
CA PRO A 163 7.53 8.29 7.62
C PRO A 163 7.75 7.85 9.07
N PHE A 164 6.71 7.86 9.91
CA PHE A 164 6.80 7.43 11.31
C PHE A 164 7.08 5.92 11.44
N GLY A 165 6.41 5.09 10.66
CA GLY A 165 6.68 3.65 10.65
C GLY A 165 8.08 3.31 10.12
N SER A 166 8.51 3.97 9.03
CA SER A 166 9.88 3.81 8.54
C SER A 166 10.91 4.25 9.57
N THR A 167 10.65 5.33 10.33
CA THR A 167 11.50 5.78 11.44
C THR A 167 11.59 4.75 12.54
N ALA A 168 10.46 4.10 12.88
CA ALA A 168 10.44 3.02 13.88
C ALA A 168 11.38 1.87 13.48
N ALA A 169 11.34 1.43 12.23
CA ALA A 169 12.23 0.38 11.72
C ALA A 169 13.71 0.81 11.74
N VAL A 170 14.02 2.00 11.23
CA VAL A 170 15.42 2.48 11.17
C VAL A 170 15.98 2.68 12.58
N SER A 171 15.19 3.24 13.52
CA SER A 171 15.58 3.38 14.92
C SER A 171 15.88 2.03 15.56
N LYS A 172 15.05 1.01 15.26
CA LYS A 172 15.26 -0.36 15.74
C LYS A 172 16.54 -0.97 15.22
N PHE A 173 16.83 -0.85 13.93
CA PHE A 173 18.08 -1.33 13.32
C PHE A 173 19.33 -0.64 13.89
N LEU A 174 19.23 0.64 14.20
CA LEU A 174 20.35 1.42 14.77
C LEU A 174 20.53 1.21 16.27
N GLY A 175 19.62 0.48 16.95
CA GLY A 175 19.65 0.28 18.39
C GLY A 175 19.49 1.58 19.19
N LEU A 176 18.70 2.54 18.69
CA LEU A 176 18.44 3.80 19.39
C LEU A 176 17.67 3.54 20.68
N ASP A 177 17.97 4.34 21.70
CA ASP A 177 17.16 4.36 22.93
C ASP A 177 15.82 5.10 22.73
N ALA A 178 14.99 5.14 23.77
CA ALA A 178 13.65 5.75 23.68
C ALA A 178 13.73 7.26 23.44
N GLU A 179 14.71 7.94 24.02
CA GLU A 179 14.90 9.39 23.84
C GLU A 179 15.36 9.72 22.42
N GLN A 180 16.35 8.98 21.91
CA GLN A 180 16.83 9.11 20.53
C GLN A 180 15.71 8.78 19.52
N THR A 181 14.92 7.73 19.78
CA THR A 181 13.79 7.34 18.93
C THR A 181 12.72 8.43 18.92
N LYS A 182 12.40 9.04 20.08
CA LYS A 182 11.48 10.18 20.19
C LYS A 182 11.95 11.35 19.31
N HIS A 183 13.24 11.70 19.37
CA HIS A 183 13.79 12.74 18.52
C HIS A 183 13.79 12.37 17.04
N ALA A 184 14.11 11.12 16.68
CA ALA A 184 14.03 10.65 15.31
C ALA A 184 12.61 10.80 14.73
N MET A 185 11.57 10.41 15.46
CA MET A 185 10.17 10.58 15.10
C MET A 185 9.82 12.06 14.91
N GLY A 186 10.26 12.92 15.84
CA GLY A 186 10.04 14.37 15.78
C GLY A 186 10.74 15.05 14.59
N ILE A 187 11.88 14.54 14.15
CA ILE A 187 12.57 15.02 12.95
C ILE A 187 11.81 14.52 11.69
N ALA A 188 11.51 13.22 11.63
CA ALA A 188 10.87 12.60 10.47
C ALA A 188 9.48 13.19 10.17
N GLY A 189 8.76 13.67 11.17
CA GLY A 189 7.46 14.34 11.01
C GLY A 189 7.49 15.53 10.04
N ASN A 190 8.65 16.18 9.86
CA ASN A 190 8.80 17.27 8.90
C ASN A 190 8.88 16.82 7.43
N TRP A 191 9.01 15.53 7.16
CA TRP A 191 8.87 14.93 5.82
C TRP A 191 7.47 14.40 5.55
N ALA A 192 6.59 14.36 6.56
CA ALA A 192 5.19 13.96 6.40
C ALA A 192 4.49 14.86 5.37
N GLY A 193 3.72 14.25 4.44
CA GLY A 193 2.99 15.05 3.46
C GLY A 193 2.81 14.40 2.10
N GLY A 194 2.56 15.25 1.13
CA GLY A 194 2.20 14.91 -0.24
C GLY A 194 0.77 15.39 -0.55
N LEU A 195 0.54 15.85 -1.79
CA LEU A 195 -0.76 16.37 -2.20
C LEU A 195 -1.69 15.25 -2.66
N GLN A 196 -2.93 15.23 -2.20
CA GLN A 196 -3.94 14.27 -2.62
C GLN A 196 -4.30 14.41 -4.11
N ALA A 197 -4.10 15.58 -4.71
CA ALA A 197 -4.36 15.84 -6.13
C ALA A 197 -3.59 14.90 -7.08
N VAL A 198 -2.46 14.31 -6.66
CA VAL A 198 -1.71 13.32 -7.47
C VAL A 198 -2.55 12.10 -7.82
N GLN A 199 -3.63 11.81 -7.09
CA GLN A 199 -4.49 10.64 -7.31
C GLN A 199 -5.17 10.62 -8.68
N PHE A 200 -5.36 11.78 -9.33
CA PHE A 200 -6.24 11.83 -10.48
C PHE A 200 -5.58 11.49 -11.83
N THR A 201 -4.38 12.00 -12.10
CA THR A 201 -3.77 11.83 -13.44
C THR A 201 -2.26 11.78 -13.44
N SER A 202 -1.60 11.98 -12.29
CA SER A 202 -0.16 12.22 -12.26
C SER A 202 0.65 10.94 -12.00
N MET A 203 1.73 10.75 -12.76
CA MET A 203 2.76 9.73 -12.44
C MET A 203 3.37 9.98 -11.05
N ALA A 204 3.36 11.22 -10.54
CA ALA A 204 3.86 11.58 -9.22
C ALA A 204 3.16 10.82 -8.08
N LYS A 205 1.93 10.31 -8.29
CA LYS A 205 1.24 9.41 -7.35
C LYS A 205 2.14 8.28 -6.89
N ARG A 206 2.95 7.71 -7.79
CA ARG A 206 3.80 6.53 -7.54
C ARG A 206 4.95 6.80 -6.57
N ILE A 207 5.47 8.04 -6.54
CA ILE A 207 6.68 8.40 -5.81
C ILE A 207 6.41 9.07 -4.46
N VAL A 208 5.23 9.62 -4.24
CA VAL A 208 4.92 10.38 -3.00
C VAL A 208 5.14 9.57 -1.74
N PRO A 209 4.64 8.31 -1.60
CA PRO A 209 4.78 7.56 -0.35
C PRO A 209 6.24 7.26 0.00
N SER A 210 6.99 6.71 -0.95
CA SER A 210 8.37 6.30 -0.70
C SER A 210 9.30 7.50 -0.47
N ARG A 211 9.07 8.60 -1.20
CA ARG A 211 9.86 9.82 -1.03
C ARG A 211 9.72 10.41 0.37
N SER A 212 8.55 10.41 0.95
CA SER A 212 8.34 10.96 2.30
C SER A 212 9.07 10.15 3.39
N SER A 213 9.32 8.86 3.17
CA SER A 213 10.10 8.02 4.09
C SER A 213 11.61 8.30 4.10
N GLU A 214 12.13 9.17 3.23
CA GLU A 214 13.52 9.65 3.32
C GLU A 214 13.80 10.27 4.68
N GLY A 215 12.83 11.01 5.24
CA GLY A 215 12.93 11.61 6.57
C GLY A 215 13.18 10.62 7.70
N ALA A 216 12.80 9.37 7.53
CA ALA A 216 13.06 8.30 8.50
C ALA A 216 14.55 7.99 8.64
N ILE A 217 15.25 7.84 7.51
CA ILE A 217 16.70 7.56 7.51
C ILE A 217 17.47 8.77 8.05
N VAL A 218 17.16 9.95 7.54
CA VAL A 218 17.82 11.19 7.96
C VAL A 218 17.54 11.47 9.44
N GLY A 219 16.28 11.34 9.87
CA GLY A 219 15.89 11.62 11.26
C GLY A 219 16.54 10.68 12.27
N ALA A 220 16.58 9.38 11.98
CA ALA A 220 17.20 8.40 12.87
C ALA A 220 18.73 8.56 12.94
N LEU A 221 19.41 8.84 11.83
CA LEU A 221 20.85 9.10 11.83
C LEU A 221 21.20 10.39 12.57
N LEU A 222 20.44 11.46 12.39
CA LEU A 222 20.63 12.71 13.14
C LEU A 222 20.40 12.53 14.65
N ALA A 223 19.32 11.83 15.02
CA ALA A 223 19.02 11.57 16.44
C ALA A 223 20.11 10.70 17.10
N LYS A 224 20.68 9.75 16.36
CA LYS A 224 21.82 8.94 16.82
C LYS A 224 23.02 9.82 17.23
N GLU A 225 23.26 10.89 16.49
CA GLU A 225 24.33 11.85 16.76
C GLU A 225 23.92 12.94 17.77
N GLY A 226 22.74 12.84 18.39
CA GLY A 226 22.27 13.77 19.42
C GLY A 226 21.50 14.98 18.90
N PHE A 227 21.06 14.99 17.62
CA PHE A 227 20.22 16.06 17.09
C PHE A 227 18.78 15.92 17.62
N THR A 228 18.19 17.01 18.10
CA THR A 228 16.87 17.00 18.73
C THR A 228 15.75 17.22 17.71
N GLY A 229 14.63 16.54 17.89
CA GLY A 229 13.39 16.71 17.14
C GLY A 229 12.24 17.20 18.02
N ILE A 230 11.07 17.38 17.42
CA ILE A 230 9.84 17.78 18.13
C ILE A 230 9.43 16.64 19.09
N GLU A 231 9.39 16.90 20.39
CA GLU A 231 9.15 15.85 21.41
C GLU A 231 7.71 15.33 21.39
N ASP A 232 6.76 16.21 21.21
CA ASP A 232 5.31 15.96 21.15
C ASP A 232 4.75 16.07 19.71
N VAL A 233 5.49 15.56 18.72
CA VAL A 233 5.26 15.73 17.28
C VAL A 233 3.83 15.40 16.85
N PHE A 234 3.14 14.49 17.53
CA PHE A 234 1.79 14.08 17.15
C PHE A 234 0.71 15.04 17.65
N GLU A 235 0.76 15.42 18.94
CA GLU A 235 -0.28 16.15 19.63
C GLU A 235 0.02 17.63 19.88
N ASN A 236 1.17 18.16 19.45
CA ASN A 236 1.53 19.57 19.67
C ASN A 236 0.45 20.50 19.09
N GLU A 237 -0.10 21.37 19.93
CA GLU A 237 -1.18 22.28 19.56
C GLU A 237 -0.76 23.36 18.56
N PHE A 238 0.53 23.68 18.53
CA PHE A 238 1.10 24.64 17.57
C PHE A 238 1.79 23.93 16.40
N GLY A 239 1.00 23.20 15.58
CA GLY A 239 1.48 22.62 14.34
C GLY A 239 2.03 21.20 14.46
N GLY A 240 1.63 20.41 15.44
CA GLY A 240 1.88 18.97 15.48
C GLY A 240 1.13 18.22 14.38
N PHE A 241 1.46 16.94 14.20
CA PHE A 241 0.96 16.12 13.09
C PHE A 241 -0.57 16.12 13.02
N TYR A 242 -1.27 15.78 14.11
CA TYR A 242 -2.73 15.73 14.11
C TYR A 242 -3.38 17.11 14.03
N HIS A 243 -2.70 18.17 14.49
CA HIS A 243 -3.14 19.53 14.24
C HIS A 243 -3.16 19.84 12.73
N CYS A 244 -2.03 19.63 12.05
CA CYS A 244 -1.88 20.01 10.64
C CYS A 244 -2.71 19.11 9.69
N PHE A 245 -2.75 17.80 9.95
CA PHE A 245 -3.29 16.83 9.00
C PHE A 245 -4.72 16.40 9.27
N SER A 246 -5.27 16.65 10.47
CA SER A 246 -6.61 16.22 10.83
C SER A 246 -7.43 17.24 11.66
N ASN A 247 -7.00 18.50 11.75
CA ASN A 247 -7.65 19.52 12.58
C ASN A 247 -7.87 19.07 14.04
N HIS A 248 -6.87 18.46 14.67
CA HIS A 248 -6.93 17.86 16.02
C HIS A 248 -7.92 16.70 16.19
N ILE A 249 -8.53 16.21 15.12
CA ILE A 249 -9.41 15.05 15.19
C ILE A 249 -8.54 13.79 15.18
N TYR A 250 -8.40 13.13 16.32
CA TYR A 250 -7.72 11.84 16.44
C TYR A 250 -8.17 11.12 17.71
N ASP A 251 -7.94 9.82 17.77
CA ASP A 251 -8.21 8.96 18.91
C ASP A 251 -6.88 8.46 19.48
N LYS A 252 -6.43 9.05 20.60
CA LYS A 252 -5.18 8.69 21.27
C LYS A 252 -5.15 7.23 21.71
N GLU A 253 -6.28 6.70 22.17
CA GLU A 253 -6.39 5.30 22.60
C GLU A 253 -6.21 4.35 21.40
N ARG A 254 -6.72 4.74 20.23
CA ARG A 254 -6.49 3.96 19.02
C ARG A 254 -5.02 3.98 18.58
N VAL A 255 -4.30 5.06 18.83
CA VAL A 255 -2.85 5.16 18.52
C VAL A 255 -2.02 4.34 19.50
N CYS A 256 -2.20 4.56 20.81
CA CYS A 256 -1.31 4.06 21.86
C CYS A 256 -1.91 2.94 22.72
N GLY A 257 -3.23 2.71 22.66
CA GLY A 257 -3.87 1.68 23.48
C GLY A 257 -3.43 0.28 23.06
N ASP A 258 -3.26 -0.59 24.08
CA ASP A 258 -2.93 -2.01 23.89
C ASP A 258 -1.73 -2.29 22.97
N LEU A 259 -0.68 -1.47 23.04
CA LEU A 259 0.58 -1.70 22.33
C LEU A 259 1.14 -3.08 22.64
N GLY A 260 1.44 -3.86 21.60
CA GLY A 260 1.93 -5.24 21.71
C GLY A 260 0.83 -6.30 21.90
N ASN A 261 -0.44 -5.92 22.12
CA ASN A 261 -1.56 -6.86 22.25
C ASN A 261 -2.57 -6.70 21.08
N ARG A 262 -2.95 -5.48 20.77
CA ARG A 262 -3.76 -5.16 19.58
C ARG A 262 -2.82 -4.74 18.45
N TRP A 263 -2.98 -5.33 17.27
CA TRP A 263 -2.13 -5.11 16.11
C TRP A 263 -2.94 -4.52 14.96
N GLU A 264 -2.75 -3.23 14.69
CA GLU A 264 -3.44 -2.54 13.59
C GLU A 264 -3.00 -3.06 12.22
N LEU A 265 -1.78 -3.56 12.08
CA LEU A 265 -1.32 -4.17 10.83
C LEU A 265 -2.16 -5.37 10.38
N MET A 266 -2.88 -6.05 11.28
CA MET A 266 -3.83 -7.11 10.92
C MET A 266 -5.04 -6.60 10.12
N GLY A 267 -5.27 -5.29 10.10
CA GLY A 267 -6.26 -4.61 9.25
C GLY A 267 -5.81 -4.40 7.79
N ILE A 268 -4.58 -4.78 7.46
CA ILE A 268 -4.07 -4.68 6.09
C ILE A 268 -4.71 -5.73 5.20
N GLY A 269 -5.22 -5.31 4.06
CA GLY A 269 -5.72 -6.18 3.01
C GLY A 269 -4.90 -6.07 1.73
N LEU A 270 -4.94 -7.12 0.91
CA LEU A 270 -4.23 -7.22 -0.36
C LEU A 270 -5.15 -6.90 -1.53
N LYS A 271 -4.66 -6.22 -2.56
CA LYS A 271 -5.43 -5.95 -3.77
C LYS A 271 -5.37 -7.13 -4.73
N TYR A 272 -6.53 -7.61 -5.18
CA TYR A 272 -6.64 -8.67 -6.19
C TYR A 272 -6.65 -8.11 -7.61
N TYR A 273 -7.15 -6.89 -7.79
CA TYR A 273 -7.30 -6.24 -9.09
C TYR A 273 -6.41 -4.98 -9.17
N SER A 274 -5.98 -4.66 -10.37
CA SER A 274 -5.08 -3.54 -10.67
C SER A 274 -5.83 -2.20 -10.73
N THR A 275 -6.46 -1.82 -9.61
CA THR A 275 -7.29 -0.62 -9.54
C THR A 275 -7.39 -0.07 -8.11
N CYS A 276 -7.96 1.11 -7.96
CA CYS A 276 -8.29 1.66 -6.65
C CYS A 276 -9.18 0.71 -5.85
N ARG A 277 -8.91 0.55 -4.56
CA ARG A 277 -9.61 -0.38 -3.67
C ARG A 277 -11.14 -0.25 -3.70
N SER A 278 -11.67 0.95 -3.87
CA SER A 278 -13.11 1.22 -3.93
C SER A 278 -13.86 0.52 -5.09
N LYS A 279 -13.14 -0.07 -6.05
CA LYS A 279 -13.73 -0.75 -7.20
C LYS A 279 -13.71 -2.27 -7.09
N HIS A 280 -12.98 -2.80 -6.11
CA HIS A 280 -12.78 -4.24 -5.97
C HIS A 280 -14.07 -5.00 -5.66
N THR A 281 -14.98 -4.43 -4.87
CA THR A 281 -16.31 -5.01 -4.60
C THR A 281 -17.16 -5.04 -5.87
N THR A 282 -17.13 -3.97 -6.67
CA THR A 282 -17.83 -3.95 -7.97
C THR A 282 -17.31 -5.05 -8.90
N ILE A 283 -15.98 -5.19 -9.04
CA ILE A 283 -15.39 -6.25 -9.87
C ILE A 283 -15.78 -7.64 -9.35
N GLY A 284 -15.69 -7.84 -8.03
CA GLY A 284 -16.07 -9.10 -7.37
C GLY A 284 -17.52 -9.50 -7.66
N GLY A 285 -18.45 -8.55 -7.49
CA GLY A 285 -19.87 -8.74 -7.75
C GLY A 285 -20.17 -9.05 -9.22
N LEU A 286 -19.56 -8.31 -10.16
CA LEU A 286 -19.73 -8.56 -11.60
C LEU A 286 -19.17 -9.92 -12.02
N ARG A 287 -18.00 -10.31 -11.54
CA ARG A 287 -17.42 -11.64 -11.81
C ARG A 287 -18.30 -12.76 -11.29
N ARG A 288 -18.86 -12.61 -10.09
CA ARG A 288 -19.80 -13.57 -9.51
C ARG A 288 -21.07 -13.65 -10.38
N PHE A 289 -21.64 -12.50 -10.76
CA PHE A 289 -22.81 -12.43 -11.64
C PHE A 289 -22.61 -13.20 -12.94
N MET A 290 -21.51 -12.96 -13.67
CA MET A 290 -21.22 -13.66 -14.92
C MET A 290 -21.04 -15.17 -14.72
N LYS A 291 -20.48 -15.59 -13.59
CA LYS A 291 -20.31 -17.01 -13.25
C LYS A 291 -21.65 -17.69 -12.94
N GLU A 292 -22.55 -17.00 -12.25
CA GLU A 292 -23.86 -17.52 -11.82
C GLU A 292 -24.90 -17.47 -12.96
N ASN A 293 -24.67 -16.62 -13.98
CA ASN A 293 -25.57 -16.43 -15.13
C ASN A 293 -24.84 -16.63 -16.46
N PRO A 294 -24.39 -17.87 -16.76
CA PRO A 294 -23.56 -18.14 -17.94
C PRO A 294 -24.32 -18.00 -19.29
N ASP A 295 -25.64 -17.89 -19.23
CA ASP A 295 -26.55 -17.62 -20.37
C ASP A 295 -26.60 -16.14 -20.76
N ILE A 296 -26.10 -15.24 -19.90
CA ILE A 296 -26.05 -13.80 -20.18
C ILE A 296 -24.69 -13.44 -20.76
N THR A 297 -24.72 -12.89 -21.96
CA THR A 297 -23.52 -12.38 -22.66
C THR A 297 -23.36 -10.87 -22.44
N PRO A 298 -22.17 -10.28 -22.69
CA PRO A 298 -21.98 -8.83 -22.63
C PRO A 298 -22.94 -8.04 -23.55
N GLU A 299 -23.36 -8.66 -24.67
CA GLU A 299 -24.30 -8.08 -25.63
C GLU A 299 -25.71 -7.95 -25.08
N ASP A 300 -26.11 -8.86 -24.18
CA ASP A 300 -27.45 -8.86 -23.56
C ASP A 300 -27.60 -7.76 -22.49
N ILE A 301 -26.50 -7.22 -21.97
CA ILE A 301 -26.52 -6.17 -20.95
C ILE A 301 -26.88 -4.83 -21.60
N GLU A 302 -27.97 -4.23 -21.14
CA GLU A 302 -28.40 -2.89 -21.53
C GLU A 302 -27.74 -1.80 -20.66
N LYS A 303 -27.78 -1.99 -19.32
CA LYS A 303 -27.27 -1.00 -18.37
C LYS A 303 -26.73 -1.67 -17.10
N ILE A 304 -25.68 -1.08 -16.54
CA ILE A 304 -25.15 -1.38 -15.20
C ILE A 304 -25.20 -0.09 -14.37
N THR A 305 -25.85 -0.11 -13.21
CA THR A 305 -25.83 0.99 -12.26
C THR A 305 -25.07 0.57 -11.00
N VAL A 306 -23.99 1.27 -10.69
CA VAL A 306 -23.16 1.03 -9.49
C VAL A 306 -23.49 2.08 -8.44
N HIS A 307 -24.07 1.65 -7.33
CA HIS A 307 -24.36 2.48 -6.16
C HIS A 307 -23.18 2.42 -5.19
N THR A 308 -22.63 3.57 -4.81
CA THR A 308 -21.42 3.68 -4.00
C THR A 308 -21.38 5.00 -3.23
N THR A 309 -20.25 5.33 -2.59
CA THR A 309 -20.07 6.59 -1.87
C THR A 309 -19.95 7.79 -2.82
N SER A 310 -20.32 8.99 -2.34
CA SER A 310 -20.21 10.25 -3.08
C SER A 310 -18.79 10.54 -3.56
N ILE A 311 -17.78 10.25 -2.74
CA ILE A 311 -16.37 10.41 -3.12
C ILE A 311 -15.97 9.47 -4.26
N THR A 312 -16.45 8.23 -4.24
CA THR A 312 -16.18 7.25 -5.30
C THR A 312 -16.88 7.63 -6.61
N GLN A 313 -18.11 8.14 -6.55
CA GLN A 313 -18.82 8.70 -7.70
C GLN A 313 -18.04 9.88 -8.29
N LYS A 314 -17.53 10.79 -7.46
CA LYS A 314 -16.73 11.93 -7.91
C LYS A 314 -15.49 11.49 -8.67
N TYR A 315 -14.79 10.47 -8.21
CA TYR A 315 -13.65 9.88 -8.93
C TYR A 315 -14.06 9.26 -10.27
N ALA A 316 -15.21 8.60 -10.34
CA ALA A 316 -15.72 8.02 -11.59
C ALA A 316 -16.04 9.11 -12.63
N LEU A 317 -16.66 10.21 -12.21
CA LEU A 317 -17.00 11.33 -13.08
C LEU A 317 -15.75 12.06 -13.63
N GLN A 318 -14.68 12.14 -12.87
CA GLN A 318 -13.42 12.76 -13.31
C GLN A 318 -12.63 11.90 -14.31
N ASN A 319 -12.85 10.59 -14.35
CA ASN A 319 -12.14 9.63 -15.19
C ASN A 319 -13.05 8.99 -16.26
N GLN A 320 -13.95 9.76 -16.85
CA GLN A 320 -14.79 9.31 -17.97
C GLN A 320 -14.01 9.16 -19.27
N GLU A 321 -13.04 10.03 -19.51
CA GLU A 321 -12.14 9.96 -20.66
C GLU A 321 -10.85 9.23 -20.29
N ILE A 322 -10.57 8.11 -20.95
CA ILE A 322 -9.43 7.24 -20.65
C ILE A 322 -8.19 7.74 -21.39
N LYS A 323 -7.40 8.60 -20.72
CA LYS A 323 -6.17 9.20 -21.29
C LYS A 323 -4.89 8.47 -20.88
N SER A 324 -4.94 7.59 -19.88
CA SER A 324 -3.76 6.91 -19.35
C SER A 324 -4.14 5.65 -18.58
N VAL A 325 -3.17 4.78 -18.32
CA VAL A 325 -3.32 3.61 -17.44
C VAL A 325 -3.88 4.03 -16.07
N THR A 326 -3.38 5.10 -15.47
CA THR A 326 -3.88 5.59 -14.18
C THR A 326 -5.35 6.00 -14.26
N ALA A 327 -5.77 6.69 -15.34
CA ALA A 327 -7.17 7.06 -15.53
C ALA A 327 -8.07 5.83 -15.63
N ALA A 328 -7.66 4.80 -16.39
CA ALA A 328 -8.37 3.53 -16.50
C ALA A 328 -8.51 2.82 -15.16
N GLN A 329 -7.42 2.72 -14.39
CA GLN A 329 -7.39 2.11 -13.05
C GLN A 329 -8.29 2.83 -12.04
N LEU A 330 -8.60 4.10 -12.28
CA LEU A 330 -9.48 4.92 -11.43
C LEU A 330 -10.90 5.08 -11.98
N SER A 331 -11.19 4.59 -13.20
CA SER A 331 -12.49 4.67 -13.85
C SER A 331 -13.38 3.47 -13.49
N HIS A 332 -14.53 3.68 -12.83
CA HIS A 332 -15.52 2.63 -12.62
C HIS A 332 -16.09 2.09 -13.94
N PRO A 333 -16.51 2.94 -14.91
CA PRO A 333 -17.00 2.45 -16.19
C PRO A 333 -15.98 1.54 -16.90
N TYR A 334 -14.70 1.90 -16.87
CA TYR A 334 -13.65 1.10 -17.49
C TYR A 334 -13.50 -0.28 -16.81
N VAL A 335 -13.41 -0.30 -15.47
CA VAL A 335 -13.24 -1.58 -14.76
C VAL A 335 -14.47 -2.48 -14.87
N CYS A 336 -15.68 -1.92 -14.93
CA CYS A 336 -16.89 -2.69 -15.23
C CYS A 336 -16.83 -3.30 -16.63
N ALA A 337 -16.46 -2.50 -17.64
CA ALA A 337 -16.35 -2.94 -19.03
C ALA A 337 -15.36 -4.10 -19.19
N VAL A 338 -14.13 -3.96 -18.70
CA VAL A 338 -13.12 -5.04 -18.81
C VAL A 338 -13.50 -6.27 -17.99
N THR A 339 -14.17 -6.09 -16.85
CA THR A 339 -14.64 -7.23 -16.04
C THR A 339 -15.71 -8.05 -16.76
N ILE A 340 -16.67 -7.40 -17.41
CA ILE A 340 -17.73 -8.08 -18.16
C ILE A 340 -17.18 -8.68 -19.45
N LEU A 341 -16.38 -7.94 -20.21
CA LEU A 341 -15.87 -8.37 -21.52
C LEU A 341 -14.75 -9.41 -21.43
N GLU A 342 -13.90 -9.35 -20.41
CA GLU A 342 -12.69 -10.16 -20.31
C GLU A 342 -12.63 -11.01 -19.03
N GLY A 343 -13.60 -10.89 -18.13
CA GLY A 343 -13.71 -11.69 -16.91
C GLY A 343 -12.74 -11.27 -15.79
N ASN A 344 -11.94 -10.22 -16.00
CA ASN A 344 -10.93 -9.77 -15.02
C ASN A 344 -10.62 -8.27 -15.14
N ALA A 345 -9.89 -7.73 -14.14
CA ALA A 345 -9.32 -6.40 -14.14
C ALA A 345 -7.90 -6.45 -13.51
N PHE A 346 -7.00 -7.23 -14.10
CA PHE A 346 -5.61 -7.42 -13.70
C PHE A 346 -4.66 -6.63 -14.63
N ILE A 347 -3.38 -6.97 -14.69
CA ILE A 347 -2.40 -6.17 -15.45
C ILE A 347 -2.65 -6.15 -16.96
N GLU A 348 -3.18 -7.24 -17.52
CA GLU A 348 -3.44 -7.40 -18.95
C GLU A 348 -4.57 -6.48 -19.47
N GLN A 349 -5.49 -6.06 -18.60
CA GLN A 349 -6.61 -5.18 -18.95
C GLN A 349 -6.23 -3.69 -18.97
N PHE A 350 -5.01 -3.33 -18.57
CA PHE A 350 -4.55 -1.94 -18.46
C PHE A 350 -3.35 -1.66 -19.38
N THR A 351 -3.35 -2.20 -20.60
CA THR A 351 -2.35 -1.90 -21.62
C THR A 351 -2.80 -0.73 -22.50
N GLU A 352 -1.86 -0.05 -23.15
CA GLU A 352 -2.16 1.06 -24.08
C GLU A 352 -3.12 0.63 -25.20
N GLU A 353 -3.07 -0.62 -25.66
CA GLU A 353 -3.99 -1.20 -26.63
C GLU A 353 -5.41 -1.27 -26.07
N LYS A 354 -5.57 -1.84 -24.86
CA LYS A 354 -6.88 -1.99 -24.19
C LYS A 354 -7.54 -0.65 -23.88
N LEU A 355 -6.75 0.36 -23.54
CA LEU A 355 -7.26 1.71 -23.29
C LEU A 355 -7.95 2.34 -24.51
N ARG A 356 -7.63 1.84 -25.70
CA ARG A 356 -8.16 2.33 -26.99
C ARG A 356 -9.11 1.36 -27.67
N ASP A 357 -9.40 0.21 -27.03
CA ASP A 357 -10.30 -0.80 -27.61
C ASP A 357 -11.73 -0.25 -27.71
N PRO A 358 -12.29 -0.14 -28.94
CA PRO A 358 -13.63 0.40 -29.14
C PRO A 358 -14.72 -0.37 -28.40
N LYS A 359 -14.57 -1.70 -28.24
CA LYS A 359 -15.53 -2.53 -27.52
C LYS A 359 -15.59 -2.14 -26.03
N ILE A 360 -14.43 -1.92 -25.42
CA ILE A 360 -14.36 -1.47 -24.01
C ILE A 360 -14.96 -0.08 -23.88
N LEU A 361 -14.56 0.86 -24.74
CA LEU A 361 -15.04 2.25 -24.72
C LEU A 361 -16.53 2.37 -24.97
N ASP A 362 -17.10 1.51 -25.84
CA ASP A 362 -18.54 1.47 -26.08
C ASP A 362 -19.30 0.85 -24.90
N PHE A 363 -18.77 -0.22 -24.29
CA PHE A 363 -19.40 -0.83 -23.13
C PHE A 363 -19.43 0.12 -21.92
N MET A 364 -18.39 0.94 -21.74
CA MET A 364 -18.34 1.96 -20.68
C MET A 364 -19.57 2.88 -20.67
N LYS A 365 -20.16 3.17 -21.83
CA LYS A 365 -21.35 4.03 -21.96
C LYS A 365 -22.62 3.44 -21.32
N LYS A 366 -22.62 2.11 -21.08
CA LYS A 366 -23.71 1.40 -20.38
C LYS A 366 -23.59 1.49 -18.86
N VAL A 367 -22.50 2.04 -18.31
CA VAL A 367 -22.23 2.03 -16.87
C VAL A 367 -22.49 3.40 -16.27
N GLU A 368 -23.40 3.45 -15.32
CA GLU A 368 -23.68 4.61 -14.48
C GLU A 368 -23.18 4.39 -13.06
N VAL A 369 -22.62 5.43 -12.44
CA VAL A 369 -22.16 5.41 -11.05
C VAL A 369 -22.91 6.47 -10.26
N VAL A 370 -23.63 6.05 -9.22
CA VAL A 370 -24.48 6.93 -8.41
C VAL A 370 -24.09 6.89 -6.94
N ALA A 371 -24.19 8.04 -6.27
CA ALA A 371 -24.06 8.09 -4.81
C ALA A 371 -25.29 7.48 -4.17
N ASP A 372 -25.08 6.69 -3.11
CA ASP A 372 -26.14 6.03 -2.35
C ASP A 372 -26.02 6.41 -0.88
N GLU A 373 -27.08 7.03 -0.34
CA GLU A 373 -27.10 7.56 1.02
C GLU A 373 -26.98 6.45 2.08
N GLU A 374 -27.54 5.26 1.84
CA GLU A 374 -27.35 4.12 2.74
C GLU A 374 -25.87 3.74 2.83
N ILE A 375 -25.18 3.65 1.67
CA ILE A 375 -23.77 3.28 1.62
C ILE A 375 -22.89 4.37 2.26
N GLU A 376 -23.22 5.64 2.02
CA GLU A 376 -22.48 6.78 2.60
C GLU A 376 -22.45 6.74 4.13
N ASN A 377 -23.57 6.29 4.75
CA ASN A 377 -23.75 6.24 6.20
C ASN A 377 -23.29 4.92 6.85
N LEU A 378 -22.75 3.96 6.10
CA LEU A 378 -22.21 2.73 6.67
C LEU A 378 -20.97 2.98 7.53
N PRO A 379 -20.77 2.17 8.59
CA PRO A 379 -19.56 2.27 9.41
C PRO A 379 -18.29 1.98 8.59
N ARG A 380 -17.15 2.55 9.01
CA ARG A 380 -15.87 2.50 8.28
C ARG A 380 -15.47 1.13 7.72
N PRO A 381 -15.64 -0.01 8.43
CA PRO A 381 -15.30 -1.32 7.87
C PRO A 381 -16.07 -1.69 6.60
N LEU A 382 -17.27 -1.09 6.39
CA LEU A 382 -18.15 -1.35 5.24
C LEU A 382 -18.08 -0.26 4.16
N ARG A 383 -17.13 0.66 4.22
CA ARG A 383 -16.98 1.79 3.29
C ARG A 383 -16.82 1.39 1.81
N TYR A 384 -16.46 0.16 1.54
CA TYR A 384 -16.32 -0.37 0.17
C TYR A 384 -17.53 -1.19 -0.28
N THR A 385 -18.63 -1.16 0.50
CA THR A 385 -19.90 -1.74 0.07
C THR A 385 -20.37 -1.12 -1.24
N VAL A 386 -20.87 -1.96 -2.13
CA VAL A 386 -21.55 -1.51 -3.36
C VAL A 386 -22.87 -2.28 -3.52
N LYS A 387 -23.86 -1.63 -4.16
CA LYS A 387 -24.99 -2.30 -4.77
C LYS A 387 -24.84 -2.14 -6.28
N ILE A 388 -25.17 -3.19 -7.04
CA ILE A 388 -25.05 -3.18 -8.49
C ILE A 388 -26.38 -3.65 -9.06
N ASP A 389 -26.99 -2.84 -9.91
CA ASP A 389 -28.17 -3.20 -10.67
C ASP A 389 -27.76 -3.46 -12.12
N ILE A 390 -28.11 -4.62 -12.65
CA ILE A 390 -27.85 -5.00 -14.04
C ILE A 390 -29.18 -5.19 -14.74
N LEU A 391 -29.45 -4.38 -15.76
CA LEU A 391 -30.60 -4.47 -16.64
C LEU A 391 -30.17 -5.14 -17.95
N THR A 392 -30.86 -6.18 -18.35
CA THR A 392 -30.67 -6.83 -19.65
C THR A 392 -31.68 -6.32 -20.68
N LYS A 393 -31.37 -6.47 -21.98
CA LYS A 393 -32.22 -6.02 -23.10
C LYS A 393 -33.59 -6.71 -23.15
N ASP A 394 -33.72 -7.91 -22.59
CA ASP A 394 -34.98 -8.63 -22.43
C ASP A 394 -35.78 -8.20 -21.20
N GLY A 395 -35.32 -7.19 -20.47
CA GLY A 395 -36.01 -6.57 -19.34
C GLY A 395 -35.79 -7.24 -17.98
N ARG A 396 -34.93 -8.27 -17.88
CA ARG A 396 -34.54 -8.84 -16.56
C ARG A 396 -33.66 -7.84 -15.80
N THR A 397 -33.87 -7.80 -14.48
CA THR A 397 -33.05 -6.97 -13.58
C THR A 397 -32.43 -7.86 -12.49
N PHE A 398 -31.14 -7.67 -12.24
CA PHE A 398 -30.39 -8.38 -11.22
C PHE A 398 -29.85 -7.38 -10.21
N HIS A 399 -29.93 -7.72 -8.91
CA HIS A 399 -29.47 -6.89 -7.81
C HIS A 399 -28.36 -7.61 -7.05
N ILE A 400 -27.22 -6.97 -6.90
CA ILE A 400 -26.04 -7.52 -6.23
C ILE A 400 -25.64 -6.58 -5.11
N ARG A 401 -25.28 -7.14 -3.94
CA ARG A 401 -24.64 -6.41 -2.84
C ARG A 401 -23.32 -7.09 -2.49
N GLU A 402 -22.26 -6.32 -2.44
CA GLU A 402 -20.93 -6.75 -1.99
C GLU A 402 -20.40 -5.82 -0.92
N GLU A 403 -19.94 -6.39 0.21
CA GLU A 403 -19.49 -5.62 1.38
C GLU A 403 -17.97 -5.59 1.52
N TYR A 404 -17.34 -6.75 1.36
CA TYR A 404 -15.91 -6.88 1.56
C TYR A 404 -15.21 -7.31 0.27
N PRO A 405 -14.33 -6.45 -0.27
CA PRO A 405 -13.59 -6.80 -1.48
C PRO A 405 -12.65 -7.99 -1.22
N LYS A 406 -12.39 -8.79 -2.25
CA LYS A 406 -11.39 -9.87 -2.18
C LYS A 406 -10.04 -9.33 -1.73
N GLY A 407 -9.38 -10.03 -0.81
CA GLY A 407 -8.16 -9.63 -0.13
C GLY A 407 -8.36 -8.66 1.05
N HIS A 408 -9.60 -8.37 1.46
CA HIS A 408 -9.89 -7.73 2.74
C HIS A 408 -9.72 -8.74 3.89
N PRO A 409 -9.34 -8.35 5.13
CA PRO A 409 -9.24 -9.30 6.25
C PRO A 409 -10.50 -10.14 6.50
N LYS A 410 -11.70 -9.61 6.16
CA LYS A 410 -12.98 -10.36 6.21
C LYS A 410 -13.28 -11.21 4.96
N ASN A 411 -12.49 -11.08 3.89
CA ASN A 411 -12.55 -11.85 2.65
C ASN A 411 -11.13 -12.09 2.12
N PRO A 412 -10.25 -12.78 2.89
CA PRO A 412 -8.82 -12.86 2.63
C PRO A 412 -8.50 -13.66 1.36
N PHE A 413 -7.28 -13.52 0.89
CA PHE A 413 -6.71 -14.44 -0.08
C PHE A 413 -6.54 -15.83 0.54
N THR A 414 -6.73 -16.85 -0.30
CA THR A 414 -6.12 -18.16 -0.02
C THR A 414 -4.63 -18.08 -0.34
N ARG A 415 -3.83 -18.94 0.28
CA ARG A 415 -2.38 -19.03 -0.05
C ARG A 415 -2.16 -19.26 -1.54
N LYS A 416 -2.98 -20.07 -2.20
CA LYS A 416 -2.92 -20.32 -3.65
C LYS A 416 -3.10 -19.03 -4.46
N GLU A 417 -4.03 -18.18 -4.08
CA GLU A 417 -4.27 -16.89 -4.76
C GLU A 417 -3.11 -15.91 -4.57
N LEU A 418 -2.53 -15.86 -3.36
CA LEU A 418 -1.37 -15.03 -3.09
C LEU A 418 -0.16 -15.48 -3.92
N LEU A 419 0.15 -16.77 -3.93
CA LEU A 419 1.25 -17.32 -4.72
C LEU A 419 1.04 -17.15 -6.23
N TRP A 420 -0.20 -17.32 -6.71
CA TRP A 420 -0.55 -17.03 -8.09
C TRP A 420 -0.26 -15.56 -8.43
N LYS A 421 -0.77 -14.63 -7.63
CA LYS A 421 -0.55 -13.20 -7.84
C LYS A 421 0.94 -12.85 -7.84
N PHE A 422 1.69 -13.33 -6.83
CA PHE A 422 3.13 -13.12 -6.76
C PHE A 422 3.83 -13.60 -8.03
N LYS A 423 3.59 -14.84 -8.47
CA LYS A 423 4.21 -15.41 -9.69
C LYS A 423 3.83 -14.65 -10.95
N GLN A 424 2.57 -14.21 -11.09
CA GLN A 424 2.12 -13.40 -12.24
C GLN A 424 2.85 -12.05 -12.31
N LEU A 425 3.08 -11.42 -11.17
CA LEU A 425 3.73 -10.11 -11.11
C LEU A 425 5.25 -10.24 -11.19
N ALA A 426 5.86 -11.00 -10.30
CA ALA A 426 7.31 -11.16 -10.22
C ALA A 426 7.90 -11.77 -11.50
N GLY A 427 7.16 -12.68 -12.14
CA GLY A 427 7.55 -13.32 -13.41
C GLY A 427 7.73 -12.34 -14.59
N LYS A 428 7.20 -11.10 -14.49
CA LYS A 428 7.46 -10.07 -15.50
C LYS A 428 8.88 -9.48 -15.39
N ALA A 429 9.49 -9.54 -14.21
CA ALA A 429 10.86 -9.07 -13.98
C ALA A 429 11.88 -10.22 -13.91
N ILE A 430 11.47 -11.39 -13.42
CA ILE A 430 12.29 -12.58 -13.19
C ILE A 430 11.63 -13.73 -13.95
N SER A 431 12.22 -14.14 -15.07
CA SER A 431 11.69 -15.20 -15.94
C SER A 431 12.00 -16.63 -15.43
N ASP A 432 12.90 -16.79 -14.49
CA ASP A 432 13.28 -18.07 -13.90
C ASP A 432 12.26 -18.47 -12.81
N GLU A 433 11.40 -19.45 -13.13
CA GLU A 433 10.38 -19.95 -12.19
C GLU A 433 11.01 -20.59 -10.94
N SER A 434 12.14 -21.27 -11.07
CA SER A 434 12.81 -21.90 -9.92
C SER A 434 13.27 -20.85 -8.91
N ARG A 435 13.62 -19.67 -9.39
CA ARG A 435 13.99 -18.56 -8.55
C ARG A 435 12.77 -17.92 -7.86
N LEU A 436 11.62 -17.84 -8.55
CA LEU A 436 10.38 -17.40 -7.91
C LEU A 436 10.01 -18.34 -6.75
N ASP A 437 10.20 -19.64 -6.92
CA ASP A 437 9.96 -20.62 -5.85
C ASP A 437 10.96 -20.46 -4.69
N ARG A 438 12.23 -20.19 -4.97
CA ARG A 438 13.23 -19.86 -3.92
C ARG A 438 12.89 -18.57 -3.17
N ILE A 439 12.36 -17.54 -3.83
CA ILE A 439 11.91 -16.32 -3.15
C ILE A 439 10.77 -16.65 -2.20
N ILE A 440 9.79 -17.44 -2.64
CA ILE A 440 8.64 -17.84 -1.82
C ILE A 440 9.10 -18.65 -0.60
N GLU A 441 10.00 -19.62 -0.81
CA GLU A 441 10.53 -20.47 0.26
C GLU A 441 11.35 -19.66 1.27
N ALA A 442 12.25 -18.80 0.80
CA ALA A 442 13.08 -17.97 1.67
C ALA A 442 12.24 -16.93 2.44
N GLU A 443 11.19 -16.37 1.82
CA GLU A 443 10.28 -15.46 2.49
C GLU A 443 9.48 -16.17 3.60
N GLN A 444 9.03 -17.40 3.35
CA GLN A 444 8.32 -18.18 4.35
C GLN A 444 9.18 -18.54 5.59
N ASN A 445 10.48 -18.64 5.41
CA ASN A 445 11.44 -19.01 6.44
C ASN A 445 12.40 -17.85 6.79
N LEU A 446 11.92 -16.61 6.66
CA LEU A 446 12.75 -15.41 6.90
C LEU A 446 13.38 -15.39 8.29
N GLU A 447 12.69 -15.90 9.34
CA GLU A 447 13.22 -15.99 10.69
C GLU A 447 14.49 -16.82 10.84
N ASP A 448 14.73 -17.74 9.91
CA ASP A 448 15.89 -18.65 9.89
C ASP A 448 17.04 -18.11 9.04
N VAL A 449 16.85 -16.98 8.36
CA VAL A 449 17.87 -16.34 7.52
C VAL A 449 18.89 -15.64 8.41
N GLU A 450 20.16 -16.05 8.30
CA GLU A 450 21.24 -15.43 9.08
C GLU A 450 21.53 -13.99 8.67
N ARG A 451 21.48 -13.70 7.36
CA ARG A 451 21.68 -12.35 6.80
C ARG A 451 20.61 -12.06 5.77
N ILE A 452 19.88 -11.00 5.98
CA ILE A 452 18.78 -10.62 5.08
C ILE A 452 19.26 -10.36 3.63
N THR A 453 20.54 -10.02 3.45
CA THR A 453 21.15 -9.87 2.13
C THR A 453 21.10 -11.13 1.29
N ASP A 454 21.01 -12.31 1.89
CA ASP A 454 20.90 -13.58 1.16
C ASP A 454 19.48 -13.75 0.58
N PHE A 455 18.46 -13.21 1.25
CA PHE A 455 17.11 -13.11 0.70
C PHE A 455 17.02 -12.02 -0.38
N THR A 456 17.49 -10.81 -0.09
CA THR A 456 17.28 -9.66 -0.99
C THR A 456 18.03 -9.81 -2.33
N LYS A 457 19.12 -10.56 -2.37
CA LYS A 457 19.79 -10.97 -3.62
C LYS A 457 18.84 -11.69 -4.57
N LEU A 458 17.90 -12.47 -4.05
CA LEU A 458 16.91 -13.17 -4.87
C LEU A 458 15.98 -12.20 -5.62
N LEU A 459 15.79 -10.98 -5.13
CA LEU A 459 14.98 -9.94 -5.75
C LEU A 459 15.69 -9.18 -6.87
N THR A 460 17.00 -9.43 -7.12
CA THR A 460 17.80 -8.75 -8.15
C THR A 460 18.03 -9.65 -9.38
N LYS A 461 18.46 -9.15 -10.52
CA LYS A 461 18.80 -9.99 -11.69
C LYS A 461 20.04 -10.85 -11.51
N GLN A 462 20.95 -10.49 -10.61
CA GLN A 462 22.20 -11.23 -10.32
C GLN A 462 22.04 -12.38 -9.33
N GLY A 463 20.89 -12.62 -8.77
CA GLY A 463 20.63 -13.64 -7.75
C GLY A 463 20.57 -15.09 -8.29
N ALA A 464 21.35 -15.39 -9.31
CA ALA A 464 21.53 -16.76 -9.81
C ALA A 464 22.76 -17.41 -9.17
#